data_ec1c42285eb714da5ad525ca117a8303
#
_entry.id   ec1c42285eb714da5ad525ca117a8303
#
_cell.length_a   1.000
_cell.length_b   1.000
_cell.length_c   1.000
_cell.angle_alpha   90.00
_cell.angle_beta   90.00
_cell.angle_gamma   90.00
#
_symmetry.space_group_name_H-M   'P 1'
#
loop_
_entity.id
_entity.type
_entity.pdbx_description
1 polymer ?
#
loop_
_entity_poly.entity_id
_entity_poly.type
_entity_poly.pdbx_seq_one_letter_code
_entity_poly.pdbx_strand_id
1 'polypeptide(L)'
;MHRRYFGVGLLAALGTAGCSSKPHVSRYHGPPVTSIVVNKGARKMYLLNESTVLREYDVGLGFAPIGHKSIEGDGRTPEGTYLINRRNPRSQFHLSLGISYPNTADRAKAQSMGAKPGGDIFIHGQPNDHSVRVRTSRVRDWTAGCIAVTNEEIEEIWTMVQDGTIITLRP
;
A
#
# COMPACT_ATOMS: atom_id res chain seq x y z
N MET A 1 -36.30 46.41 -47.52
CA MET A 1 -36.35 46.21 -46.03
C MET A 1 -36.11 44.70 -45.73
N HIS A 2 -34.85 44.29 -45.39
CA HIS A 2 -34.57 42.94 -45.06
C HIS A 2 -33.97 42.91 -43.60
N ARG A 3 -34.75 42.39 -42.67
CA ARG A 3 -34.30 42.14 -41.25
C ARG A 3 -33.49 40.85 -41.20
N ARG A 4 -32.19 40.97 -40.87
CA ARG A 4 -31.32 39.83 -40.54
C ARG A 4 -31.45 39.54 -39.04
N TYR A 5 -31.87 38.30 -38.69
CA TYR A 5 -31.82 37.79 -37.32
C TYR A 5 -30.47 37.14 -37.08
N PHE A 6 -29.70 37.65 -36.11
CA PHE A 6 -28.52 37.02 -35.59
C PHE A 6 -28.95 36.02 -34.50
N GLY A 7 -28.77 34.72 -34.75
CA GLY A 7 -28.92 33.70 -33.75
C GLY A 7 -27.65 33.59 -32.88
N VAL A 8 -27.79 33.86 -31.58
CA VAL A 8 -26.73 33.64 -30.58
C VAL A 8 -26.80 32.17 -30.14
N GLY A 9 -25.87 31.37 -30.59
CA GLY A 9 -25.70 30.00 -30.13
C GLY A 9 -25.06 29.94 -28.74
N LEU A 10 -25.81 29.46 -27.75
CA LEU A 10 -25.34 29.22 -26.38
C LEU A 10 -24.62 27.87 -26.35
N LEU A 11 -23.27 27.87 -26.31
CA LEU A 11 -22.46 26.67 -26.04
C LEU A 11 -22.57 26.33 -24.56
N ALA A 12 -23.29 25.29 -24.23
CA ALA A 12 -23.27 24.68 -22.89
C ALA A 12 -22.00 23.82 -22.73
N ALA A 13 -21.03 24.29 -21.95
CA ALA A 13 -19.88 23.52 -21.54
C ALA A 13 -20.31 22.49 -20.48
N LEU A 14 -20.41 21.21 -20.87
CA LEU A 14 -20.57 20.10 -19.93
C LEU A 14 -19.24 19.88 -19.20
N GLY A 15 -19.14 20.42 -18.00
CA GLY A 15 -18.06 20.13 -17.08
C GLY A 15 -18.18 18.68 -16.58
N THR A 16 -17.25 17.81 -16.99
CA THR A 16 -17.11 16.48 -16.40
C THR A 16 -16.53 16.62 -15.00
N ALA A 17 -17.40 16.58 -13.98
CA ALA A 17 -16.97 16.46 -12.60
C ALA A 17 -16.30 15.10 -12.41
N GLY A 18 -14.97 15.07 -12.38
CA GLY A 18 -14.19 13.91 -12.00
C GLY A 18 -14.50 13.57 -10.55
N CYS A 19 -15.26 12.49 -10.31
CA CYS A 19 -15.48 11.94 -8.97
C CYS A 19 -14.17 11.35 -8.43
N SER A 20 -13.38 12.17 -7.75
CA SER A 20 -12.37 11.67 -6.83
C SER A 20 -13.09 11.15 -5.59
N SER A 21 -13.31 9.85 -5.51
CA SER A 21 -13.87 9.21 -4.31
C SER A 21 -12.86 9.36 -3.16
N LYS A 22 -13.21 10.16 -2.17
CA LYS A 22 -12.45 10.24 -0.92
C LYS A 22 -12.49 8.86 -0.23
N PRO A 23 -11.38 8.42 0.43
CA PRO A 23 -11.36 7.17 1.18
C PRO A 23 -12.53 7.12 2.18
N HIS A 24 -13.37 6.08 2.12
CA HIS A 24 -14.46 5.88 3.06
C HIS A 24 -13.96 5.09 4.27
N VAL A 25 -13.34 5.79 5.21
CA VAL A 25 -12.77 5.19 6.42
C VAL A 25 -13.86 5.11 7.50
N SER A 26 -14.54 3.98 7.61
CA SER A 26 -15.48 3.71 8.71
C SER A 26 -14.72 3.31 9.98
N ARG A 27 -15.25 3.66 11.17
CA ARG A 27 -14.58 3.33 12.44
C ARG A 27 -14.72 1.83 12.73
N TYR A 28 -13.60 1.15 13.01
CA TYR A 28 -13.59 -0.24 13.44
C TYR A 28 -14.00 -0.36 14.92
N HIS A 29 -14.87 -1.31 15.25
CA HIS A 29 -15.39 -1.55 16.60
C HIS A 29 -15.17 -2.99 17.10
N GLY A 30 -14.38 -3.79 16.38
CA GLY A 30 -14.06 -5.18 16.74
C GLY A 30 -12.87 -5.29 17.72
N PRO A 31 -12.40 -6.53 17.98
CA PRO A 31 -11.23 -6.79 18.81
C PRO A 31 -9.99 -6.08 18.27
N PRO A 32 -9.08 -5.54 19.11
CA PRO A 32 -7.88 -4.84 18.65
C PRO A 32 -6.95 -5.75 17.88
N VAL A 33 -6.31 -5.22 16.83
CA VAL A 33 -5.22 -5.93 16.14
C VAL A 33 -3.96 -5.84 16.99
N THR A 34 -3.47 -6.98 17.47
CA THR A 34 -2.25 -7.06 18.29
C THR A 34 -1.00 -7.33 17.44
N SER A 35 -1.17 -8.00 16.30
CA SER A 35 -0.05 -8.27 15.37
C SER A 35 -0.53 -8.49 13.94
N ILE A 36 0.44 -8.36 13.01
CA ILE A 36 0.28 -8.67 11.59
C ILE A 36 1.29 -9.76 11.23
N VAL A 37 0.87 -10.76 10.46
CA VAL A 37 1.75 -11.78 9.90
C VAL A 37 1.62 -11.77 8.38
N VAL A 38 2.74 -11.70 7.67
CA VAL A 38 2.81 -11.82 6.21
C VAL A 38 3.58 -13.07 5.86
N ASN A 39 2.94 -14.01 5.19
CA ASN A 39 3.57 -15.20 4.60
C ASN A 39 3.87 -14.91 3.13
N LYS A 40 5.11 -14.56 2.83
CA LYS A 40 5.53 -14.14 1.49
C LYS A 40 5.34 -15.24 0.45
N GLY A 41 5.69 -16.48 0.80
CA GLY A 41 5.50 -17.64 -0.09
C GLY A 41 4.05 -17.86 -0.47
N ALA A 42 3.13 -17.75 0.48
CA ALA A 42 1.69 -17.88 0.26
C ALA A 42 1.05 -16.62 -0.34
N ARG A 43 1.71 -15.46 -0.31
CA ARG A 43 1.13 -14.15 -0.66
C ARG A 43 -0.10 -13.83 0.19
N LYS A 44 -0.02 -14.11 1.49
CA LYS A 44 -1.09 -13.88 2.46
C LYS A 44 -0.63 -12.97 3.58
N MET A 45 -1.51 -12.09 4.00
CA MET A 45 -1.36 -11.25 5.18
C MET A 45 -2.53 -11.47 6.13
N TYR A 46 -2.23 -11.60 7.42
CA TYR A 46 -3.21 -11.85 8.48
C TYR A 46 -3.14 -10.73 9.51
N LEU A 47 -4.29 -10.19 9.90
CA LEU A 47 -4.43 -9.35 11.10
C LEU A 47 -4.90 -10.24 12.24
N LEU A 48 -4.20 -10.19 13.37
CA LEU A 48 -4.47 -11.06 14.51
C LEU A 48 -4.81 -10.26 15.78
N ASN A 49 -5.73 -10.81 16.56
CA ASN A 49 -5.85 -10.52 17.99
C ASN A 49 -5.28 -11.72 18.74
N GLU A 50 -4.08 -11.55 19.31
CA GLU A 50 -3.29 -12.66 19.88
C GLU A 50 -3.08 -13.80 18.88
N SER A 51 -3.73 -14.96 19.09
CA SER A 51 -3.68 -16.11 18.18
C SER A 51 -4.87 -16.21 17.21
N THR A 52 -5.88 -15.33 17.36
CA THR A 52 -7.10 -15.36 16.56
C THR A 52 -6.94 -14.53 15.30
N VAL A 53 -7.17 -15.13 14.13
CA VAL A 53 -7.19 -14.41 12.85
C VAL A 53 -8.47 -13.59 12.74
N LEU A 54 -8.34 -12.28 12.70
CA LEU A 54 -9.45 -11.35 12.49
C LEU A 54 -9.74 -11.13 11.00
N ARG A 55 -8.67 -11.07 10.19
CA ARG A 55 -8.73 -10.82 8.74
C ARG A 55 -7.60 -11.54 8.03
N GLU A 56 -7.87 -11.88 6.78
CA GLU A 56 -6.91 -12.44 5.83
C GLU A 56 -7.01 -11.69 4.51
N TYR A 57 -5.87 -11.37 3.91
CA TYR A 57 -5.77 -10.65 2.63
C TYR A 57 -4.80 -11.34 1.68
N ASP A 58 -5.11 -11.30 0.39
CA ASP A 58 -4.12 -11.58 -0.65
C ASP A 58 -3.22 -10.36 -0.87
N VAL A 59 -1.92 -10.58 -1.00
CA VAL A 59 -0.97 -9.47 -1.17
C VAL A 59 -0.10 -9.62 -2.41
N GLY A 60 0.26 -8.47 -3.00
CA GLY A 60 1.38 -8.35 -3.93
C GLY A 60 2.62 -7.89 -3.18
N LEU A 61 3.78 -8.37 -3.61
CA LEU A 61 5.08 -8.08 -2.99
C LEU A 61 6.01 -7.33 -3.96
N GLY A 62 7.26 -7.18 -3.55
CA GLY A 62 8.33 -6.70 -4.42
C GLY A 62 8.54 -7.62 -5.63
N PHE A 63 8.97 -7.07 -6.77
CA PHE A 63 9.15 -7.80 -8.03
C PHE A 63 10.18 -8.94 -7.97
N ALA A 64 11.03 -8.99 -6.94
CA ALA A 64 11.92 -10.11 -6.61
C ALA A 64 11.50 -10.71 -5.26
N PRO A 65 10.37 -11.46 -5.18
CA PRO A 65 9.69 -11.74 -3.91
C PRO A 65 10.42 -12.73 -2.99
N ILE A 66 11.42 -13.45 -3.49
CA ILE A 66 12.13 -14.50 -2.74
C ILE A 66 13.29 -13.90 -1.94
N GLY A 67 13.34 -14.26 -0.65
CA GLY A 67 14.42 -13.86 0.26
C GLY A 67 14.23 -12.46 0.86
N HIS A 68 15.08 -12.17 1.84
CA HIS A 68 15.06 -10.92 2.60
C HIS A 68 15.60 -9.75 1.78
N LYS A 69 14.98 -8.56 1.93
CA LYS A 69 15.51 -7.30 1.40
C LYS A 69 16.84 -6.95 2.07
N SER A 70 17.88 -6.72 1.27
CA SER A 70 19.23 -6.46 1.79
C SER A 70 19.77 -5.09 1.37
N ILE A 71 19.42 -4.62 0.15
CA ILE A 71 19.93 -3.36 -0.39
C ILE A 71 18.82 -2.60 -1.13
N GLU A 72 19.02 -1.30 -1.29
CA GLU A 72 18.14 -0.46 -2.09
C GLU A 72 18.08 -0.95 -3.54
N GLY A 73 16.87 -0.97 -4.12
CA GLY A 73 16.65 -1.39 -5.51
C GLY A 73 16.62 -2.90 -5.76
N ASP A 74 16.82 -3.77 -4.76
CA ASP A 74 16.82 -5.22 -4.94
C ASP A 74 15.42 -5.82 -5.24
N GLY A 75 14.37 -5.01 -5.18
CA GLY A 75 12.99 -5.43 -5.47
C GLY A 75 12.40 -6.42 -4.46
N ARG A 76 13.04 -6.61 -3.33
CA ARG A 76 12.61 -7.56 -2.30
C ARG A 76 11.79 -6.89 -1.21
N THR A 77 10.80 -7.62 -0.70
CA THR A 77 10.12 -7.29 0.55
C THR A 77 10.94 -7.86 1.71
N PRO A 78 11.19 -7.10 2.80
CA PRO A 78 11.97 -7.59 3.93
C PRO A 78 11.35 -8.81 4.60
N GLU A 79 12.15 -9.56 5.30
CA GLU A 79 11.77 -10.64 6.22
C GLU A 79 12.23 -10.29 7.63
N GLY A 80 11.49 -10.71 8.65
CA GLY A 80 11.77 -10.39 10.04
C GLY A 80 10.61 -9.71 10.74
N THR A 81 10.89 -9.16 11.92
CA THR A 81 9.88 -8.50 12.75
C THR A 81 10.15 -7.00 12.83
N TYR A 82 9.11 -6.22 12.57
CA TYR A 82 9.11 -4.77 12.53
C TYR A 82 7.87 -4.21 13.22
N LEU A 83 7.70 -2.89 13.18
CA LEU A 83 6.54 -2.19 13.70
C LEU A 83 5.86 -1.40 12.57
N ILE A 84 4.56 -1.24 12.66
CA ILE A 84 3.87 -0.16 11.95
C ILE A 84 4.23 1.14 12.64
N ASN A 85 4.86 2.08 11.94
CA ASN A 85 5.46 3.25 12.56
C ASN A 85 4.99 4.60 12.00
N ARG A 86 4.19 4.59 10.94
CA ARG A 86 3.64 5.82 10.36
C ARG A 86 2.44 5.55 9.47
N ARG A 87 1.63 6.59 9.31
CA ARG A 87 0.41 6.60 8.49
C ARG A 87 0.51 7.71 7.45
N ASN A 88 0.23 7.39 6.18
CA ASN A 88 0.24 8.39 5.11
C ASN A 88 -1.12 8.44 4.40
N PRO A 89 -1.99 9.40 4.77
CA PRO A 89 -3.31 9.57 4.13
C PRO A 89 -3.22 10.24 2.74
N ARG A 90 -2.02 10.74 2.36
CA ARG A 90 -1.74 11.35 1.05
C ARG A 90 -0.81 10.50 0.22
N SER A 91 -0.96 9.18 0.32
CA SER A 91 -0.17 8.23 -0.44
C SER A 91 -0.47 8.32 -1.94
N GLN A 92 0.55 8.11 -2.79
CA GLN A 92 0.37 7.90 -4.24
C GLN A 92 -0.33 6.57 -4.55
N PHE A 93 -0.52 5.73 -3.53
CA PHE A 93 -1.15 4.42 -3.59
C PHE A 93 -2.38 4.36 -2.66
N HIS A 94 -3.27 5.34 -2.75
CA HIS A 94 -4.50 5.51 -1.98
C HIS A 94 -4.21 5.84 -0.50
N LEU A 95 -3.98 4.85 0.35
CA LEU A 95 -3.53 4.98 1.74
C LEU A 95 -2.28 4.11 1.95
N SER A 96 -1.44 4.44 2.94
CA SER A 96 -0.32 3.57 3.28
C SER A 96 0.07 3.60 4.76
N LEU A 97 0.47 2.42 5.28
CA LEU A 97 1.01 2.20 6.62
C LEU A 97 2.49 1.83 6.49
N GLY A 98 3.38 2.62 7.09
CA GLY A 98 4.82 2.41 7.03
C GLY A 98 5.28 1.33 7.99
N ILE A 99 6.26 0.54 7.52
CA ILE A 99 6.95 -0.51 8.29
C ILE A 99 8.32 0.02 8.71
N SER A 100 8.74 -0.27 9.93
CA SER A 100 9.99 0.25 10.52
C SER A 100 11.28 -0.35 9.94
N TYR A 101 11.22 -0.91 8.72
CA TYR A 101 12.42 -1.30 7.97
C TYR A 101 13.17 -0.04 7.49
N PRO A 102 14.52 0.01 7.51
CA PRO A 102 15.43 -1.01 8.04
C PRO A 102 15.64 -0.87 9.54
N ASN A 103 15.78 -2.00 10.24
CA ASN A 103 16.25 -2.05 11.63
C ASN A 103 17.80 -1.99 11.70
N THR A 104 18.37 -2.13 12.90
CA THR A 104 19.83 -2.06 13.09
C THR A 104 20.57 -3.19 12.38
N ALA A 105 20.03 -4.41 12.39
CA ALA A 105 20.64 -5.55 11.71
C ALA A 105 20.61 -5.39 10.17
N ASP A 106 19.50 -4.88 9.63
CA ASP A 106 19.37 -4.59 8.19
C ASP A 106 20.41 -3.56 7.73
N ARG A 107 20.61 -2.49 8.53
CA ARG A 107 21.62 -1.44 8.24
C ARG A 107 23.03 -2.02 8.27
N ALA A 108 23.36 -2.81 9.29
CA ALA A 108 24.68 -3.45 9.43
C ALA A 108 24.93 -4.40 8.25
N LYS A 109 23.92 -5.17 7.83
CA LYS A 109 24.03 -6.08 6.69
C LYS A 109 24.29 -5.32 5.38
N ALA A 110 23.54 -4.27 5.09
CA ALA A 110 23.74 -3.44 3.91
C ALA A 110 25.14 -2.78 3.90
N GLN A 111 25.56 -2.26 5.07
CA GLN A 111 26.89 -1.66 5.22
C GLN A 111 28.01 -2.65 4.96
N SER A 112 27.90 -3.90 5.43
CA SER A 112 28.88 -4.96 5.15
C SER A 112 28.99 -5.30 3.65
N MET A 113 27.97 -4.96 2.87
CA MET A 113 27.94 -5.11 1.41
C MET A 113 28.35 -3.83 0.67
N GLY A 114 28.76 -2.77 1.37
CA GLY A 114 29.10 -1.47 0.77
C GLY A 114 27.88 -0.75 0.17
N ALA A 115 26.67 -1.06 0.62
CA ALA A 115 25.42 -0.59 0.01
C ALA A 115 24.52 0.11 1.04
N LYS A 116 23.46 0.79 0.53
CA LYS A 116 22.36 1.31 1.36
C LYS A 116 21.27 0.26 1.48
N PRO A 117 20.63 0.10 2.65
CA PRO A 117 19.52 -0.86 2.82
C PRO A 117 18.26 -0.43 2.05
N GLY A 118 18.14 0.85 1.70
CA GLY A 118 16.90 1.47 1.28
C GLY A 118 15.95 1.69 2.46
N GLY A 119 14.67 1.79 2.18
CA GLY A 119 13.63 2.07 3.17
C GLY A 119 12.28 2.23 2.49
N ASP A 120 11.39 3.00 3.14
CA ASP A 120 10.07 3.32 2.59
C ASP A 120 9.24 2.08 2.21
N ILE A 121 9.29 1.06 3.07
CA ILE A 121 8.46 -0.13 2.95
C ILE A 121 7.10 0.15 3.61
N PHE A 122 6.03 -0.07 2.85
CA PHE A 122 4.66 0.19 3.27
C PHE A 122 3.73 -0.99 2.96
N ILE A 123 2.63 -1.09 3.71
CA ILE A 123 1.39 -1.72 3.25
C ILE A 123 0.58 -0.61 2.58
N HIS A 124 0.13 -0.79 1.34
CA HIS A 124 -0.56 0.26 0.59
C HIS A 124 -1.61 -0.28 -0.39
N GLY A 125 -2.51 0.59 -0.83
CA GLY A 125 -3.50 0.28 -1.85
C GLY A 125 -2.93 0.32 -3.28
N GLN A 126 -3.80 0.54 -4.25
CA GLN A 126 -3.45 0.58 -5.66
C GLN A 126 -2.95 1.96 -6.09
N PRO A 127 -2.17 2.07 -7.18
CA PRO A 127 -1.73 3.36 -7.69
C PRO A 127 -2.90 4.32 -7.98
N ASN A 128 -2.76 5.58 -7.61
CA ASN A 128 -3.75 6.62 -7.93
C ASN A 128 -3.76 6.93 -9.43
N ASP A 129 -2.59 6.83 -10.09
CA ASP A 129 -2.50 6.97 -11.54
C ASP A 129 -3.13 5.76 -12.24
N HIS A 130 -4.16 6.02 -13.05
CA HIS A 130 -4.90 4.99 -13.76
C HIS A 130 -4.02 4.17 -14.70
N SER A 131 -3.09 4.81 -15.42
CA SER A 131 -2.20 4.12 -16.38
C SER A 131 -1.24 3.18 -15.68
N VAL A 132 -0.72 3.58 -14.51
CA VAL A 132 0.12 2.74 -13.66
C VAL A 132 -0.68 1.56 -13.12
N ARG A 133 -1.87 1.81 -12.60
CA ARG A 133 -2.78 0.79 -12.07
C ARG A 133 -3.12 -0.28 -13.11
N VAL A 134 -3.44 0.11 -14.35
CA VAL A 134 -3.71 -0.84 -15.44
C VAL A 134 -2.49 -1.72 -15.75
N ARG A 135 -1.27 -1.14 -15.72
CA ARG A 135 -0.05 -1.93 -15.96
C ARG A 135 0.22 -2.91 -14.82
N THR A 136 0.09 -2.46 -13.57
CA THR A 136 0.40 -3.25 -12.37
C THR A 136 -0.65 -4.32 -12.08
N SER A 137 -1.91 -4.13 -12.48
CA SER A 137 -2.99 -5.12 -12.28
C SER A 137 -2.75 -6.47 -12.97
N ARG A 138 -1.84 -6.52 -13.93
CA ARG A 138 -1.48 -7.73 -14.68
C ARG A 138 -0.34 -8.53 -14.03
N VAL A 139 0.28 -7.98 -12.99
CA VAL A 139 1.46 -8.56 -12.32
C VAL A 139 1.18 -8.63 -10.82
N ARG A 140 1.27 -9.80 -10.22
CA ARG A 140 1.00 -9.97 -8.79
C ARG A 140 2.02 -9.23 -7.93
N ASP A 141 3.32 -9.49 -8.16
CA ASP A 141 4.44 -8.91 -7.41
C ASP A 141 5.04 -7.75 -8.21
N TRP A 142 4.48 -6.56 -8.08
CA TRP A 142 4.78 -5.41 -8.93
C TRP A 142 5.48 -4.26 -8.19
N THR A 143 5.61 -4.35 -6.86
CA THR A 143 6.19 -3.27 -6.07
C THR A 143 7.72 -3.30 -6.07
N ALA A 144 8.36 -2.25 -5.55
CA ALA A 144 9.81 -2.23 -5.33
C ALA A 144 10.22 -2.77 -3.95
N GLY A 145 9.29 -3.46 -3.24
CA GLY A 145 9.51 -4.05 -1.93
C GLY A 145 8.36 -3.84 -0.94
N CYS A 146 7.40 -3.01 -1.26
CA CYS A 146 6.19 -2.79 -0.47
C CYS A 146 5.21 -3.98 -0.54
N ILE A 147 4.19 -3.96 0.29
CA ILE A 147 3.09 -4.93 0.34
C ILE A 147 1.85 -4.23 -0.21
N ALA A 148 1.36 -4.69 -1.37
CA ALA A 148 0.20 -4.13 -2.03
C ALA A 148 -1.06 -4.95 -1.73
N VAL A 149 -2.17 -4.25 -1.47
CA VAL A 149 -3.52 -4.78 -1.32
C VAL A 149 -4.49 -3.99 -2.20
N THR A 150 -5.79 -4.28 -2.18
CA THR A 150 -6.79 -3.42 -2.85
C THR A 150 -7.02 -2.12 -2.08
N ASN A 151 -7.72 -1.16 -2.70
CA ASN A 151 -8.05 0.09 -2.03
C ASN A 151 -9.01 -0.12 -0.86
N GLU A 152 -9.98 -0.99 -1.03
CA GLU A 152 -10.96 -1.36 -0.02
C GLU A 152 -10.29 -2.05 1.17
N GLU A 153 -9.34 -2.94 0.89
CA GLU A 153 -8.58 -3.64 1.92
C GLU A 153 -7.67 -2.70 2.72
N ILE A 154 -6.96 -1.77 2.06
CA ILE A 154 -6.13 -0.81 2.83
C ILE A 154 -7.00 0.16 3.64
N GLU A 155 -8.21 0.51 3.21
CA GLU A 155 -9.15 1.29 4.02
C GLU A 155 -9.56 0.53 5.29
N GLU A 156 -9.89 -0.76 5.19
CA GLU A 156 -10.19 -1.60 6.35
C GLU A 156 -8.97 -1.74 7.27
N ILE A 157 -7.80 -2.12 6.73
CA ILE A 157 -6.54 -2.23 7.48
C ILE A 157 -6.22 -0.93 8.22
N TRP A 158 -6.41 0.20 7.55
CA TRP A 158 -6.20 1.53 8.12
C TRP A 158 -7.03 1.79 9.38
N THR A 159 -8.26 1.29 9.43
CA THR A 159 -9.13 1.46 10.62
C THR A 159 -8.79 0.51 11.76
N MET A 160 -8.28 -0.67 11.43
CA MET A 160 -8.03 -1.76 12.39
C MET A 160 -6.64 -1.68 13.03
N VAL A 161 -5.62 -1.30 12.26
CA VAL A 161 -4.21 -1.34 12.68
C VAL A 161 -3.80 0.00 13.30
N GLN A 162 -3.10 -0.04 14.43
CA GLN A 162 -2.57 1.14 15.12
C GLN A 162 -1.05 1.25 14.91
N ASP A 163 -0.50 2.46 15.06
CA ASP A 163 0.95 2.66 15.14
C ASP A 163 1.49 1.90 16.36
N GLY A 164 2.65 1.26 16.21
CA GLY A 164 3.23 0.35 17.20
C GLY A 164 2.80 -1.11 17.04
N THR A 165 1.81 -1.44 16.18
CA THR A 165 1.45 -2.83 15.90
C THR A 165 2.65 -3.59 15.34
N ILE A 166 2.93 -4.76 15.92
CA ILE A 166 4.00 -5.66 15.46
C ILE A 166 3.61 -6.26 14.10
N ILE A 167 4.55 -6.28 13.16
CA ILE A 167 4.43 -6.98 11.88
C ILE A 167 5.59 -7.95 11.70
N THR A 168 5.29 -9.22 11.43
CA THR A 168 6.26 -10.27 11.14
C THR A 168 6.10 -10.73 9.68
N LEU A 169 7.17 -10.60 8.91
CA LEU A 169 7.23 -11.05 7.51
C LEU A 169 8.05 -12.34 7.46
N ARG A 170 7.43 -13.40 6.97
CA ARG A 170 8.01 -14.75 6.86
C ARG A 170 8.22 -15.12 5.39
N PRO A 171 9.18 -15.98 5.08
CA PRO A 171 9.39 -16.55 3.75
C PRO A 171 8.14 -17.14 3.10
#